data_e7b3b80a497bfafa44a7de382fd6aa1a
#
_entry.id   e7b3b80a497bfafa44a7de382fd6aa1a
#
_cell.length_a   1.000
_cell.length_b   1.000
_cell.length_c   1.000
_cell.angle_alpha   90.00
_cell.angle_beta   90.00
_cell.angle_gamma   90.00
#
_symmetry.space_group_name_H-M   'P 1'
#
loop_
_entity.id
_entity.type
_entity.pdbx_description
1 polymer ?
#
loop_
_entity_poly.entity_id
_entity_poly.type
_entity_poly.pdbx_seq_one_letter_code
_entity_poly.pdbx_strand_id
1 'polypeptide(L)'
;MPSTYSDLKIELIATGEQSGTWGTTTNTNLGTAIEDAITGSANVTFSSGTVTLTLTNTNAPQTARNLRLNLVGTSGGAQNLIVPGIQKLYLINNGCADTITVKNATGTGIAVPAGKSTYVYNDATNVVDPVNYLPSIILGTDLAVTEGGTGSSSAAGARLNLGAASSG
;
A
#
# COMPACT_ATOMS: atom_id res chain seq x y z
N MET A 1 11.79 29.23 -18.26
CA MET A 1 11.08 27.96 -18.58
C MET A 1 10.02 27.76 -17.51
N PRO A 2 8.82 27.30 -17.83
CA PRO A 2 7.78 27.11 -16.82
C PRO A 2 8.20 26.02 -15.82
N SER A 3 7.70 26.10 -14.59
CA SER A 3 7.86 25.07 -13.57
C SER A 3 7.38 23.71 -14.10
N THR A 4 8.02 22.65 -13.66
CA THR A 4 7.70 21.26 -14.00
C THR A 4 7.26 20.50 -12.75
N TYR A 5 6.89 19.22 -12.91
CA TYR A 5 6.44 18.40 -11.78
C TYR A 5 7.19 17.07 -11.77
N SER A 6 7.55 16.62 -10.57
CA SER A 6 8.09 15.28 -10.32
C SER A 6 7.03 14.19 -10.51
N ASP A 7 7.41 12.92 -10.40
CA ASP A 7 6.47 11.79 -10.46
C ASP A 7 5.39 11.87 -9.37
N LEU A 8 5.74 12.30 -8.17
CA LEU A 8 4.79 12.59 -7.08
C LEU A 8 4.00 13.88 -7.30
N LYS A 9 4.20 14.57 -8.43
CA LYS A 9 3.58 15.87 -8.74
C LYS A 9 3.94 16.97 -7.74
N ILE A 10 5.20 16.93 -7.30
CA ILE A 10 5.83 18.03 -6.55
C ILE A 10 6.27 19.06 -7.57
N GLU A 11 5.90 20.32 -7.37
CA GLU A 11 6.29 21.39 -8.26
C GLU A 11 7.79 21.70 -8.15
N LEU A 12 8.47 21.62 -9.27
CA LEU A 12 9.89 21.96 -9.42
C LEU A 12 9.97 23.39 -9.99
N ILE A 13 10.20 24.37 -9.11
CA ILE A 13 10.20 25.79 -9.46
C ILE A 13 11.38 26.06 -10.40
N ALA A 14 11.09 26.64 -11.57
CA ALA A 14 12.14 27.04 -12.50
C ALA A 14 12.84 28.31 -12.04
N THR A 15 14.11 28.43 -12.40
CA THR A 15 14.92 29.62 -12.05
C THR A 15 14.28 30.90 -12.59
N GLY A 16 14.08 31.87 -11.70
CA GLY A 16 13.48 33.17 -12.02
C GLY A 16 11.94 33.19 -11.99
N GLU A 17 11.29 32.06 -11.73
CA GLU A 17 9.83 32.01 -11.52
C GLU A 17 9.44 32.22 -10.05
N GLN A 18 8.17 32.52 -9.84
CA GLN A 18 7.52 32.65 -8.54
C GLN A 18 8.17 33.70 -7.61
N SER A 19 8.62 34.83 -8.18
CA SER A 19 9.12 35.94 -7.38
C SER A 19 8.08 36.37 -6.33
N GLY A 20 8.46 36.31 -5.05
CA GLY A 20 7.59 36.62 -3.91
C GLY A 20 6.67 35.45 -3.47
N THR A 21 6.56 34.35 -4.21
CA THR A 21 5.69 33.21 -3.87
C THR A 21 6.44 31.87 -3.74
N TRP A 22 7.70 31.79 -4.17
CA TRP A 22 8.50 30.55 -4.11
C TRP A 22 8.55 29.91 -2.72
N GLY A 23 8.61 30.73 -1.66
CA GLY A 23 8.61 30.23 -0.28
C GLY A 23 7.31 29.51 0.06
N THR A 24 6.17 30.01 -0.36
CA THR A 24 4.86 29.38 -0.18
C THR A 24 4.80 28.05 -0.94
N THR A 25 5.24 28.02 -2.19
CA THR A 25 5.29 26.79 -3.00
C THR A 25 6.22 25.76 -2.37
N THR A 26 7.40 26.17 -1.92
CA THR A 26 8.35 25.27 -1.24
C THR A 26 7.76 24.70 0.03
N ASN A 27 7.13 25.51 0.88
CA ASN A 27 6.49 25.06 2.11
C ASN A 27 5.33 24.08 1.82
N THR A 28 4.54 24.34 0.78
CA THR A 28 3.48 23.43 0.35
C THR A 28 4.06 22.10 -0.17
N ASN A 29 5.14 22.14 -0.95
CA ASN A 29 5.85 20.94 -1.41
C ASN A 29 6.33 20.08 -0.25
N LEU A 30 6.92 20.69 0.77
CA LEU A 30 7.44 20.00 1.95
C LEU A 30 6.31 19.50 2.85
N GLY A 31 5.40 20.42 3.27
CA GLY A 31 4.38 20.14 4.28
C GLY A 31 3.14 19.44 3.74
N THR A 32 3.03 19.23 2.43
CA THR A 32 1.91 18.48 1.83
C THR A 32 2.45 17.32 1.00
N ALA A 33 3.16 17.61 -0.10
CA ALA A 33 3.46 16.56 -1.07
C ALA A 33 4.51 15.55 -0.55
N ILE A 34 5.55 16.02 0.13
CA ILE A 34 6.59 15.13 0.70
C ILE A 34 6.07 14.49 1.99
N GLU A 35 5.45 15.27 2.87
CA GLU A 35 4.93 14.76 4.13
C GLU A 35 3.86 13.70 3.91
N ASP A 36 2.89 13.92 3.00
CA ASP A 36 1.89 12.90 2.62
C ASP A 36 2.56 11.60 2.13
N ALA A 37 3.64 11.70 1.35
CA ALA A 37 4.32 10.53 0.81
C ALA A 37 5.05 9.70 1.88
N ILE A 38 5.44 10.30 3.00
CA ILE A 38 6.24 9.67 4.07
C ILE A 38 5.36 9.27 5.25
N THR A 39 4.42 10.13 5.69
CA THR A 39 3.61 9.94 6.90
C THR A 39 2.10 9.93 6.62
N GLY A 40 1.68 10.37 5.44
CA GLY A 40 0.28 10.61 5.12
C GLY A 40 -0.58 9.35 5.14
N SER A 41 -1.84 9.53 5.53
CA SER A 41 -2.86 8.49 5.53
C SER A 41 -4.17 9.05 4.97
N ALA A 42 -4.71 8.40 3.93
CA ALA A 42 -5.94 8.84 3.29
C ALA A 42 -6.94 7.68 3.14
N ASN A 43 -8.23 8.03 3.17
CA ASN A 43 -9.29 7.07 2.89
C ASN A 43 -9.54 6.99 1.38
N VAL A 44 -9.73 5.77 0.89
CA VAL A 44 -10.18 5.44 -0.46
C VAL A 44 -11.54 4.78 -0.34
N THR A 45 -12.60 5.48 -0.72
CA THR A 45 -13.98 5.00 -0.54
C THR A 45 -14.44 4.22 -1.77
N PHE A 46 -14.84 2.97 -1.54
CA PHE A 46 -15.49 2.11 -2.52
C PHE A 46 -17.01 2.27 -2.47
N SER A 47 -17.64 2.28 -3.63
CA SER A 47 -19.10 2.31 -3.81
C SER A 47 -19.52 1.29 -4.89
N SER A 48 -19.26 0.01 -4.60
CA SER A 48 -19.59 -1.14 -5.45
C SER A 48 -18.92 -1.14 -6.82
N GLY A 49 -17.61 -0.78 -6.87
CA GLY A 49 -16.88 -0.78 -8.14
C GLY A 49 -15.38 -0.51 -7.96
N THR A 50 -14.64 -0.65 -9.06
CA THR A 50 -13.21 -0.31 -9.12
C THR A 50 -13.00 1.18 -8.83
N VAL A 51 -12.00 1.50 -8.02
CA VAL A 51 -11.58 2.87 -7.74
C VAL A 51 -10.26 3.14 -8.45
N THR A 52 -10.18 4.28 -9.13
CA THR A 52 -8.95 4.74 -9.79
C THR A 52 -8.44 6.00 -9.12
N LEU A 53 -7.22 5.94 -8.61
CA LEU A 53 -6.50 7.09 -8.10
C LEU A 53 -5.64 7.70 -9.19
N THR A 54 -5.61 9.03 -9.24
CA THR A 54 -4.81 9.78 -10.19
C THR A 54 -3.88 10.75 -9.46
N LEU A 55 -2.83 11.19 -10.15
CA LEU A 55 -1.97 12.29 -9.74
C LEU A 55 -2.00 13.37 -10.83
N THR A 56 -2.24 14.61 -10.43
CA THR A 56 -2.28 15.76 -11.31
C THR A 56 -1.20 16.78 -10.92
N ASN A 57 -0.80 17.62 -11.86
CA ASN A 57 0.21 18.65 -11.67
C ASN A 57 -0.31 19.78 -10.75
N THR A 58 -0.35 19.51 -9.46
CA THR A 58 -0.74 20.47 -8.42
C THR A 58 -0.12 20.12 -7.08
N ASN A 59 0.19 21.11 -6.26
CA ASN A 59 0.69 20.94 -4.90
C ASN A 59 -0.42 20.67 -3.88
N ALA A 60 -1.70 20.77 -4.27
CA ALA A 60 -2.83 20.41 -3.41
C ALA A 60 -2.73 18.96 -2.92
N PRO A 61 -3.30 18.62 -1.74
CA PRO A 61 -3.35 17.24 -1.25
C PRO A 61 -3.93 16.29 -2.29
N GLN A 62 -3.31 15.12 -2.46
CA GLN A 62 -3.74 14.10 -3.42
C GLN A 62 -3.69 12.72 -2.76
N THR A 63 -4.79 11.99 -2.77
CA THR A 63 -4.92 10.68 -2.12
C THR A 63 -3.81 9.72 -2.51
N ALA A 64 -3.45 9.66 -3.79
CA ALA A 64 -2.41 8.75 -4.29
C ALA A 64 -0.98 9.05 -3.80
N ARG A 65 -0.73 10.23 -3.22
CA ARG A 65 0.56 10.55 -2.60
C ARG A 65 0.74 9.87 -1.25
N ASN A 66 -0.34 9.67 -0.50
CA ASN A 66 -0.26 9.18 0.86
C ASN A 66 0.45 7.83 0.95
N LEU A 67 1.25 7.65 2.01
CA LEU A 67 1.90 6.37 2.27
C LEU A 67 0.88 5.29 2.57
N ARG A 68 -0.10 5.59 3.43
CA ARG A 68 -1.16 4.67 3.84
C ARG A 68 -2.46 4.97 3.11
N LEU A 69 -3.04 3.93 2.50
CA LEU A 69 -4.36 4.00 1.90
C LEU A 69 -5.32 3.09 2.70
N ASN A 70 -6.32 3.71 3.34
CA ASN A 70 -7.37 3.01 4.04
C ASN A 70 -8.54 2.79 3.08
N LEU A 71 -8.74 1.55 2.67
CA LEU A 71 -9.84 1.17 1.79
C LEU A 71 -11.09 1.01 2.65
N VAL A 72 -12.11 1.80 2.37
CA VAL A 72 -13.35 1.88 3.17
C VAL A 72 -14.58 1.86 2.27
N GLY A 73 -15.75 1.67 2.87
CA GLY A 73 -17.02 1.67 2.13
C GLY A 73 -17.44 0.29 1.67
N THR A 74 -18.33 0.25 0.66
CA THR A 74 -18.92 -0.98 0.14
C THR A 74 -18.24 -1.39 -1.15
N SER A 75 -17.55 -2.52 -1.17
CA SER A 75 -16.88 -3.07 -2.37
C SER A 75 -17.85 -3.71 -3.33
N GLY A 76 -18.90 -4.39 -2.81
CA GLY A 76 -19.89 -5.07 -3.64
C GLY A 76 -19.34 -6.29 -4.37
N GLY A 77 -18.39 -7.00 -3.74
CA GLY A 77 -17.60 -8.08 -4.29
C GLY A 77 -16.12 -7.70 -4.43
N ALA A 78 -15.31 -8.62 -4.93
CA ALA A 78 -13.89 -8.37 -5.18
C ALA A 78 -13.72 -7.25 -6.23
N GLN A 79 -12.91 -6.24 -5.90
CA GLN A 79 -12.70 -5.03 -6.72
C GLN A 79 -11.23 -4.74 -6.93
N ASN A 80 -10.94 -3.74 -7.78
CA ASN A 80 -9.58 -3.24 -7.98
C ASN A 80 -9.44 -1.82 -7.42
N LEU A 81 -8.27 -1.56 -6.86
CA LEU A 81 -7.73 -0.22 -6.65
C LEU A 81 -6.66 0.02 -7.72
N ILE A 82 -6.95 0.92 -8.64
CA ILE A 82 -5.97 1.33 -9.66
C ILE A 82 -5.16 2.50 -9.10
N VAL A 83 -3.84 2.32 -9.01
CA VAL A 83 -2.89 3.34 -8.56
C VAL A 83 -2.11 3.92 -9.73
N PRO A 84 -1.60 5.17 -9.64
CA PRO A 84 -0.78 5.77 -10.68
C PRO A 84 0.48 4.94 -10.96
N GLY A 85 0.90 4.88 -12.24
CA GLY A 85 2.10 4.15 -12.67
C GLY A 85 3.39 4.89 -12.31
N ILE A 86 3.70 5.00 -11.02
CA ILE A 86 4.93 5.58 -10.48
C ILE A 86 5.58 4.62 -9.49
N GLN A 87 6.89 4.70 -9.33
CA GLN A 87 7.60 3.90 -8.31
C GLN A 87 7.26 4.41 -6.92
N LYS A 88 6.54 3.60 -6.14
CA LYS A 88 6.08 3.99 -4.81
C LYS A 88 5.73 2.80 -3.92
N LEU A 89 6.12 2.89 -2.66
CA LEU A 89 5.64 2.00 -1.60
C LEU A 89 4.30 2.51 -1.06
N TYR A 90 3.35 1.60 -0.88
CA TYR A 90 2.09 1.86 -0.17
C TYR A 90 1.91 0.89 1.00
N LEU A 91 1.35 1.37 2.09
CA LEU A 91 0.74 0.55 3.13
C LEU A 91 -0.77 0.52 2.87
N ILE A 92 -1.28 -0.62 2.48
CA ILE A 92 -2.71 -0.82 2.21
C ILE A 92 -3.38 -1.41 3.45
N ASN A 93 -4.45 -0.78 3.90
CA ASN A 93 -5.33 -1.30 4.94
C ASN A 93 -6.72 -1.54 4.33
N ASN A 94 -7.08 -2.80 4.10
CA ASN A 94 -8.37 -3.14 3.52
C ASN A 94 -9.44 -3.28 4.60
N GLY A 95 -10.22 -2.23 4.83
CA GLY A 95 -11.38 -2.21 5.70
C GLY A 95 -12.71 -2.57 5.01
N CYS A 96 -12.68 -2.89 3.71
CA CYS A 96 -13.87 -3.39 2.99
C CYS A 96 -14.17 -4.85 3.36
N ALA A 97 -15.38 -5.31 3.03
CA ALA A 97 -15.83 -6.68 3.28
C ALA A 97 -15.25 -7.71 2.32
N ASP A 98 -14.70 -7.27 1.19
CA ASP A 98 -14.22 -8.14 0.12
C ASP A 98 -12.72 -7.92 -0.15
N THR A 99 -12.11 -8.83 -0.90
CA THR A 99 -10.72 -8.68 -1.37
C THR A 99 -10.59 -7.53 -2.36
N ILE A 100 -9.60 -6.66 -2.15
CA ILE A 100 -9.26 -5.58 -3.08
C ILE A 100 -7.89 -5.84 -3.69
N THR A 101 -7.83 -5.89 -5.02
CA THR A 101 -6.56 -6.02 -5.74
C THR A 101 -6.00 -4.64 -6.05
N VAL A 102 -4.83 -4.34 -5.49
CA VAL A 102 -4.09 -3.09 -5.78
C VAL A 102 -3.21 -3.32 -6.99
N LYS A 103 -3.37 -2.53 -8.05
CA LYS A 103 -2.66 -2.73 -9.32
C LYS A 103 -2.53 -1.42 -10.12
N ASN A 104 -1.66 -1.43 -11.13
CA ASN A 104 -1.67 -0.41 -12.20
C ASN A 104 -2.77 -0.72 -13.22
N ALA A 105 -3.11 0.24 -14.06
CA ALA A 105 -4.18 0.10 -15.03
C ALA A 105 -4.06 -1.15 -15.90
N THR A 106 -2.84 -1.46 -16.39
CA THR A 106 -2.56 -2.60 -17.27
C THR A 106 -1.71 -3.70 -16.64
N GLY A 107 -1.08 -3.42 -15.48
CA GLY A 107 -0.14 -4.34 -14.82
C GLY A 107 -0.82 -5.41 -13.97
N THR A 108 -0.02 -6.31 -13.42
CA THR A 108 -0.41 -7.25 -12.37
C THR A 108 -0.52 -6.53 -11.02
N GLY A 109 -1.15 -7.16 -10.03
CA GLY A 109 -1.37 -6.56 -8.73
C GLY A 109 -1.36 -7.56 -7.58
N ILE A 110 -1.46 -7.01 -6.38
CA ILE A 110 -1.52 -7.75 -5.11
C ILE A 110 -2.94 -7.71 -4.56
N ALA A 111 -3.50 -8.88 -4.31
CA ALA A 111 -4.80 -9.03 -3.68
C ALA A 111 -4.66 -8.90 -2.16
N VAL A 112 -5.35 -7.94 -1.57
CA VAL A 112 -5.39 -7.70 -0.12
C VAL A 112 -6.73 -8.18 0.41
N PRO A 113 -6.78 -9.26 1.21
CA PRO A 113 -8.03 -9.79 1.74
C PRO A 113 -8.73 -8.80 2.68
N ALA A 114 -10.03 -9.00 2.88
CA ALA A 114 -10.85 -8.22 3.81
C ALA A 114 -10.23 -8.19 5.23
N GLY A 115 -10.17 -7.01 5.85
CA GLY A 115 -9.65 -6.80 7.20
C GLY A 115 -8.13 -6.95 7.34
N LYS A 116 -7.38 -7.07 6.24
CA LYS A 116 -5.91 -7.23 6.28
C LYS A 116 -5.20 -5.95 5.86
N SER A 117 -3.96 -5.82 6.38
CA SER A 117 -3.04 -4.75 5.98
C SER A 117 -1.75 -5.36 5.46
N THR A 118 -1.19 -4.77 4.41
CA THR A 118 0.09 -5.19 3.85
C THR A 118 0.81 -4.04 3.15
N TYR A 119 2.13 -4.16 3.00
CA TYR A 119 2.90 -3.31 2.10
C TYR A 119 2.80 -3.84 0.68
N VAL A 120 2.75 -2.94 -0.28
CA VAL A 120 2.86 -3.24 -1.70
C VAL A 120 3.81 -2.24 -2.35
N TYR A 121 4.61 -2.68 -3.30
CA TYR A 121 5.48 -1.81 -4.07
C TYR A 121 4.99 -1.71 -5.51
N ASN A 122 4.78 -0.49 -5.96
CA ASN A 122 4.50 -0.19 -7.36
C ASN A 122 5.82 0.08 -8.07
N ASP A 123 6.17 -0.73 -9.05
CA ASP A 123 7.40 -0.59 -9.86
C ASP A 123 7.20 0.30 -11.11
N ALA A 124 6.07 1.02 -11.18
CA ALA A 124 5.53 1.80 -12.30
C ALA A 124 4.84 0.96 -13.39
N THR A 125 5.02 -0.33 -13.43
CA THR A 125 4.36 -1.26 -14.38
C THR A 125 3.41 -2.20 -13.65
N ASN A 126 3.88 -2.80 -12.57
CA ASN A 126 3.15 -3.76 -11.74
C ASN A 126 3.12 -3.30 -10.28
N VAL A 127 2.16 -3.84 -9.53
CA VAL A 127 2.19 -3.77 -8.07
C VAL A 127 2.60 -5.15 -7.57
N VAL A 128 3.70 -5.20 -6.81
CA VAL A 128 4.36 -6.43 -6.37
C VAL A 128 4.51 -6.48 -4.85
N ASP A 129 4.74 -7.68 -4.32
CA ASP A 129 5.11 -7.86 -2.93
C ASP A 129 6.56 -7.37 -2.71
N PRO A 130 6.81 -6.39 -1.83
CA PRO A 130 8.15 -5.90 -1.55
C PRO A 130 8.97 -6.85 -0.66
N VAL A 131 8.34 -7.85 -0.03
CA VAL A 131 8.97 -8.75 0.94
C VAL A 131 8.83 -10.20 0.47
N ASN A 132 9.73 -10.63 -0.41
CA ASN A 132 9.75 -11.98 -0.95
C ASN A 132 10.84 -12.88 -0.35
N TYR A 133 11.62 -12.38 0.62
CA TYR A 133 12.65 -13.12 1.34
C TYR A 133 12.68 -12.72 2.81
N LEU A 134 12.48 -13.69 3.67
CA LEU A 134 12.62 -13.57 5.12
C LEU A 134 13.67 -14.58 5.59
N PRO A 135 14.85 -14.13 6.03
CA PRO A 135 15.94 -15.06 6.47
C PRO A 135 15.56 -15.86 7.70
N SER A 136 14.70 -15.32 8.56
CA SER A 136 14.11 -16.03 9.71
C SER A 136 12.84 -15.31 10.18
N ILE A 137 11.92 -16.06 10.79
CA ILE A 137 10.74 -15.52 11.46
C ILE A 137 10.75 -16.02 12.89
N ILE A 138 10.69 -15.10 13.86
CA ILE A 138 10.49 -15.42 15.27
C ILE A 138 9.04 -15.00 15.59
N LEU A 139 8.20 -15.98 15.90
CA LEU A 139 6.81 -15.74 16.26
C LEU A 139 6.69 -15.65 17.78
N GLY A 140 5.94 -14.65 18.27
CA GLY A 140 5.62 -14.51 19.69
C GLY A 140 4.64 -15.59 20.21
N THR A 141 3.89 -16.20 19.27
CA THR A 141 3.01 -17.36 19.50
C THR A 141 3.20 -18.35 18.37
N ASP A 142 2.95 -19.63 18.66
CA ASP A 142 3.04 -20.68 17.65
C ASP A 142 2.04 -20.42 16.50
N LEU A 143 2.47 -20.69 15.27
CA LEU A 143 1.61 -20.61 14.12
C LEU A 143 0.54 -21.72 14.19
N ALA A 144 -0.73 -21.36 14.11
CA ALA A 144 -1.83 -22.32 14.17
C ALA A 144 -1.76 -23.34 13.03
N VAL A 145 -2.32 -24.53 13.24
CA VAL A 145 -2.38 -25.59 12.20
C VAL A 145 -3.14 -25.10 10.96
N THR A 146 -4.19 -24.29 11.15
CA THR A 146 -5.00 -23.68 10.06
C THR A 146 -4.21 -22.72 9.19
N GLU A 147 -3.10 -22.18 9.70
CA GLU A 147 -2.19 -21.26 9.01
C GLU A 147 -0.93 -21.98 8.48
N GLY A 148 -0.92 -23.31 8.49
CA GLY A 148 0.20 -24.12 8.02
C GLY A 148 1.28 -24.37 9.06
N GLY A 149 1.09 -23.94 10.30
CA GLY A 149 1.96 -24.26 11.44
C GLY A 149 1.60 -25.60 12.09
N THR A 150 2.39 -25.98 13.10
CA THR A 150 2.07 -27.16 13.91
C THR A 150 1.21 -26.82 15.14
N GLY A 151 1.02 -25.52 15.43
CA GLY A 151 0.29 -25.02 16.61
C GLY A 151 0.97 -25.39 17.94
N SER A 152 2.25 -25.71 17.93
CA SER A 152 3.00 -26.09 19.11
C SER A 152 4.49 -25.78 18.99
N SER A 153 5.08 -25.34 20.10
CA SER A 153 6.52 -25.12 20.26
C SER A 153 7.31 -26.41 20.65
N SER A 154 6.61 -27.53 20.82
CA SER A 154 7.23 -28.81 21.12
C SER A 154 6.97 -29.87 20.06
N ALA A 155 7.94 -30.76 19.81
CA ALA A 155 7.79 -31.85 18.85
C ALA A 155 6.66 -32.83 19.24
N ALA A 156 6.41 -33.05 20.52
CA ALA A 156 5.31 -33.89 20.98
C ALA A 156 3.96 -33.25 20.72
N GLY A 157 3.79 -31.95 21.02
CA GLY A 157 2.58 -31.20 20.73
C GLY A 157 2.33 -31.05 19.23
N ALA A 158 3.38 -30.83 18.44
CA ALA A 158 3.29 -30.77 16.98
C ALA A 158 2.74 -32.11 16.40
N ARG A 159 3.27 -33.26 16.85
CA ARG A 159 2.77 -34.57 16.44
C ARG A 159 1.29 -34.78 16.79
N LEU A 160 0.91 -34.38 18.02
CA LEU A 160 -0.47 -34.46 18.48
C LEU A 160 -1.42 -33.65 17.60
N ASN A 161 -1.07 -32.37 17.35
CA ASN A 161 -1.89 -31.47 16.56
C ASN A 161 -2.02 -31.90 15.07
N LEU A 162 -0.97 -32.52 14.53
CA LEU A 162 -0.98 -33.05 13.17
C LEU A 162 -1.56 -34.46 13.07
N GLY A 163 -1.95 -35.08 14.18
CA GLY A 163 -2.44 -36.48 14.19
C GLY A 163 -1.36 -37.49 13.80
N ALA A 164 -0.09 -37.12 13.87
CA ALA A 164 1.01 -38.00 13.52
C ALA A 164 1.31 -39.02 14.68
N ALA A 165 1.49 -40.30 14.32
CA ALA A 165 1.82 -41.31 15.29
C ALA A 165 3.14 -41.01 16.02
N SER A 166 3.20 -41.30 17.34
CA SER A 166 4.48 -41.27 18.03
C SER A 166 5.33 -42.44 17.53
N SER A 167 6.56 -42.16 17.07
CA SER A 167 7.55 -43.21 16.89
C SER A 167 7.81 -43.85 18.26
N GLY A 168 7.53 -45.15 18.41
CA GLY A 168 7.84 -45.90 19.60
C GLY A 168 9.36 -46.00 19.86
#